data_27f12ca700e7eac7497fecc33f8cb951
#
_entry.id   27f12ca700e7eac7497fecc33f8cb951
#
_cell.length_a   1.000
_cell.length_b   1.000
_cell.length_c   1.000
_cell.angle_alpha   90.00
_cell.angle_beta   90.00
_cell.angle_gamma   90.00
#
_symmetry.space_group_name_H-M   'P 1'
#
loop_
_entity.id
_entity.type
_entity.pdbx_description
1 polymer ?
#
loop_
_entity_poly.entity_id
_entity_poly.type
_entity_poly.pdbx_seq_one_letter_code
_entity_poly.pdbx_strand_id
1 'polypeptide(L)'
;MRILHLDPDDLGNPLAGGGPVRTFEIYRRLARRHEVTVLTPTFPGSTPELVREGVRYVRLGRRVREHGSSHHITFALALPRAVRRFDHDLLVEDFMPPASATWTPLFRHRDRPMIASVQWFFARKYTDWLKLPFHWGEEYGVRLYDHFVVLTEAMRERIVARSPSADCRVIPNGVDAALFDVAPVSAAQGRGVLFLGRTEIHAKGLDLLLQALARIPEAARPPLTIAGTVQDGPVLDGLVDRAGLRPWVTLTGSYDAARRLQLLRDCRVVAMPSRDETFGMTLAEANAAARLAVIWDRVPMNEVAAPTCPRVAPYDVDGYADALSALLAAPDAELDARGDSARAWARQYDWDTIAAAQEAYYLDVADRFAAARRRTASRGLP
;
A
#
# COMPACT_ATOMS: atom_id res chain seq x y z
N MET A 1 -23.06 -8.28 10.29
CA MET A 1 -22.18 -9.39 9.84
C MET A 1 -20.93 -9.40 10.71
N ARG A 2 -20.42 -10.57 11.08
CA ARG A 2 -19.16 -10.76 11.80
C ARG A 2 -18.06 -11.02 10.78
N ILE A 3 -17.08 -10.14 10.74
CA ILE A 3 -15.94 -10.21 9.82
C ILE A 3 -14.71 -10.64 10.62
N LEU A 4 -14.06 -11.72 10.19
CA LEU A 4 -12.77 -12.15 10.72
C LEU A 4 -11.71 -11.88 9.66
N HIS A 5 -10.72 -11.05 10.00
CA HIS A 5 -9.61 -10.71 9.10
C HIS A 5 -8.30 -11.26 9.63
N LEU A 6 -7.52 -11.89 8.77
CA LEU A 6 -6.17 -12.39 9.05
C LEU A 6 -5.16 -11.45 8.42
N ASP A 7 -4.55 -10.59 9.22
CA ASP A 7 -3.54 -9.63 8.78
C ASP A 7 -2.16 -10.07 9.29
N PRO A 8 -1.18 -10.33 8.42
CA PRO A 8 0.16 -10.76 8.82
C PRO A 8 1.00 -9.64 9.45
N ASP A 9 0.47 -8.44 9.58
CA ASP A 9 1.11 -7.32 10.26
C ASP A 9 0.12 -6.62 11.23
N ASP A 10 0.59 -5.69 12.04
CA ASP A 10 -0.23 -4.99 13.04
C ASP A 10 0.06 -3.49 12.99
N LEU A 11 -0.99 -2.68 13.00
CA LEU A 11 -0.88 -1.22 12.97
C LEU A 11 -0.06 -0.65 14.16
N GLY A 12 -0.03 -1.34 15.29
CA GLY A 12 0.78 -0.97 16.45
C GLY A 12 2.27 -1.33 16.32
N ASN A 13 2.63 -2.13 15.34
CA ASN A 13 4.03 -2.49 15.08
C ASN A 13 4.77 -1.31 14.43
N PRO A 14 5.83 -0.75 15.04
CA PRO A 14 6.57 0.37 14.45
C PRO A 14 7.21 0.09 13.09
N LEU A 15 7.35 -1.18 12.73
CA LEU A 15 7.91 -1.61 11.45
C LEU A 15 6.84 -1.90 10.39
N ALA A 16 5.56 -1.72 10.73
CA ALA A 16 4.45 -1.98 9.83
C ALA A 16 4.48 -1.12 8.57
N GLY A 17 4.01 -1.72 7.47
CA GLY A 17 3.86 -1.04 6.19
C GLY A 17 2.49 -0.37 6.03
N GLY A 18 2.09 -0.13 4.78
CA GLY A 18 0.78 0.44 4.43
C GLY A 18 -0.41 -0.53 4.59
N GLY A 19 -0.15 -1.83 4.66
CA GLY A 19 -1.19 -2.85 4.78
C GLY A 19 -2.09 -2.67 5.99
N PRO A 20 -1.55 -2.67 7.21
CA PRO A 20 -2.33 -2.45 8.43
C PRO A 20 -3.03 -1.09 8.50
N VAL A 21 -2.49 -0.07 7.83
CA VAL A 21 -3.17 1.23 7.71
C VAL A 21 -4.45 1.06 6.91
N ARG A 22 -4.40 0.35 5.77
CA ARG A 22 -5.59 0.02 4.97
C ARG A 22 -6.61 -0.77 5.79
N THR A 23 -6.16 -1.83 6.45
CA THR A 23 -7.01 -2.67 7.31
C THR A 23 -7.72 -1.83 8.36
N PHE A 24 -7.00 -0.96 9.05
CA PHE A 24 -7.58 -0.07 10.06
C PHE A 24 -8.55 0.94 9.47
N GLU A 25 -8.16 1.66 8.41
CA GLU A 25 -8.98 2.73 7.82
C GLU A 25 -10.31 2.20 7.26
N ILE A 26 -10.31 1.02 6.67
CA ILE A 26 -11.53 0.36 6.20
C ILE A 26 -12.36 -0.10 7.40
N TYR A 27 -11.76 -0.84 8.33
CA TYR A 27 -12.55 -1.50 9.38
C TYR A 27 -13.06 -0.57 10.46
N ARG A 28 -12.39 0.54 10.79
CA ARG A 28 -12.95 1.55 11.70
C ARG A 28 -14.24 2.18 11.15
N ARG A 29 -14.44 2.15 9.82
CA ARG A 29 -15.67 2.58 9.17
C ARG A 29 -16.74 1.48 9.17
N LEU A 30 -16.34 0.26 8.85
CA LEU A 30 -17.22 -0.89 8.83
C LEU A 30 -17.68 -1.30 10.24
N ALA A 31 -16.88 -1.09 11.26
CA ALA A 31 -17.19 -1.42 12.66
C ALA A 31 -18.40 -0.66 13.22
N ARG A 32 -18.86 0.38 12.52
CA ARG A 32 -20.13 1.08 12.85
C ARG A 32 -21.36 0.22 12.58
N ARG A 33 -21.26 -0.78 11.70
CA ARG A 33 -22.38 -1.62 11.22
C ARG A 33 -22.08 -3.12 11.29
N HIS A 34 -20.85 -3.51 11.51
CA HIS A 34 -20.37 -4.89 11.54
C HIS A 34 -19.52 -5.14 12.78
N GLU A 35 -19.50 -6.37 13.25
CA GLU A 35 -18.54 -6.82 14.25
C GLU A 35 -17.26 -7.25 13.53
N VAL A 36 -16.15 -6.57 13.84
CA VAL A 36 -14.88 -6.80 13.14
C VAL A 36 -13.82 -7.28 14.13
N THR A 37 -13.24 -8.43 13.85
CA THR A 37 -12.08 -8.98 14.56
C THR A 37 -10.93 -9.16 13.60
N VAL A 38 -9.77 -8.57 13.91
CA VAL A 38 -8.53 -8.70 13.15
C VAL A 38 -7.55 -9.54 13.96
N LEU A 39 -7.10 -10.65 13.38
CA LEU A 39 -6.05 -11.50 13.95
C LEU A 39 -4.70 -11.05 13.38
N THR A 40 -3.77 -10.68 14.25
CA THR A 40 -2.44 -10.19 13.88
C THR A 40 -1.34 -10.94 14.64
N PRO A 41 -0.08 -10.90 14.18
CA PRO A 41 1.02 -11.43 14.96
C PRO A 41 1.34 -10.57 16.19
N THR A 42 1.90 -11.20 17.24
CA THR A 42 2.47 -10.48 18.38
C THR A 42 3.71 -9.70 17.98
N PHE A 43 3.92 -8.51 18.57
CA PHE A 43 5.12 -7.71 18.43
C PHE A 43 5.60 -7.19 19.80
N PRO A 44 6.83 -6.66 19.94
CA PRO A 44 7.35 -6.17 21.23
C PRO A 44 6.45 -5.08 21.82
N GLY A 45 6.09 -5.25 23.10
CA GLY A 45 5.20 -4.31 23.79
C GLY A 45 3.72 -4.46 23.47
N SER A 46 3.32 -5.40 22.59
CA SER A 46 1.92 -5.61 22.28
C SER A 46 1.16 -6.29 23.42
N THR A 47 -0.10 -5.88 23.65
CA THR A 47 -1.06 -6.60 24.49
C THR A 47 -1.70 -7.73 23.71
N PRO A 48 -2.20 -8.82 24.35
CA PRO A 48 -2.87 -9.91 23.63
C PRO A 48 -4.10 -9.47 22.83
N GLU A 49 -4.86 -8.53 23.38
CA GLU A 49 -6.04 -7.97 22.73
C GLU A 49 -6.07 -6.44 22.89
N LEU A 50 -6.69 -5.78 21.92
CA LEU A 50 -6.94 -4.33 21.92
C LEU A 50 -8.22 -4.07 21.11
N VAL A 51 -9.06 -3.17 21.61
CA VAL A 51 -10.15 -2.58 20.81
C VAL A 51 -9.77 -1.14 20.45
N ARG A 52 -9.78 -0.84 19.16
CA ARG A 52 -9.47 0.49 18.64
C ARG A 52 -10.54 0.92 17.64
N GLU A 53 -11.23 2.00 17.91
CA GLU A 53 -12.34 2.54 17.09
C GLU A 53 -13.37 1.46 16.65
N GLY A 54 -13.76 0.59 17.59
CA GLY A 54 -14.73 -0.48 17.35
C GLY A 54 -14.15 -1.75 16.71
N VAL A 55 -12.89 -1.75 16.27
CA VAL A 55 -12.20 -2.91 15.71
C VAL A 55 -11.47 -3.68 16.82
N ARG A 56 -11.76 -4.97 16.95
CA ARG A 56 -11.10 -5.85 17.91
C ARG A 56 -9.85 -6.48 17.28
N TYR A 57 -8.69 -6.18 17.82
CA TYR A 57 -7.42 -6.80 17.47
C TYR A 57 -7.09 -7.92 18.44
N VAL A 58 -6.78 -9.12 17.93
CA VAL A 58 -6.34 -10.27 18.72
C VAL A 58 -4.99 -10.74 18.19
N ARG A 59 -3.97 -10.67 19.04
CA ARG A 59 -2.59 -10.98 18.67
C ARG A 59 -2.27 -12.43 18.96
N LEU A 60 -1.83 -13.14 17.94
CA LEU A 60 -1.55 -14.56 17.96
C LEU A 60 -0.07 -14.86 17.77
N GLY A 61 0.32 -16.06 18.17
CA GLY A 61 1.69 -16.53 18.05
C GLY A 61 2.56 -16.06 19.21
N ARG A 62 3.86 -16.37 19.10
CA ARG A 62 4.90 -16.00 20.06
C ARG A 62 6.14 -15.57 19.30
N ARG A 63 6.86 -14.62 19.83
CA ARG A 63 8.17 -14.27 19.33
C ARG A 63 9.19 -15.23 19.93
N VAL A 64 9.88 -15.98 19.08
CA VAL A 64 10.86 -17.00 19.50
C VAL A 64 12.27 -16.41 19.58
N ARG A 65 12.55 -15.35 18.79
CA ARG A 65 13.82 -14.62 18.75
C ARG A 65 13.58 -13.13 18.76
N GLU A 66 14.50 -12.37 19.34
CA GLU A 66 14.40 -10.90 19.37
C GLU A 66 14.48 -10.29 17.97
N HIS A 67 15.21 -10.92 17.06
CA HIS A 67 15.38 -10.49 15.69
C HIS A 67 14.86 -11.57 14.72
N GLY A 68 14.19 -11.16 13.64
CA GLY A 68 13.75 -12.04 12.55
C GLY A 68 12.24 -12.28 12.50
N SER A 69 11.82 -13.04 11.50
CA SER A 69 10.41 -13.29 11.14
C SER A 69 9.72 -14.39 11.95
N SER A 70 10.25 -14.78 13.12
CA SER A 70 9.71 -15.89 13.94
C SER A 70 8.26 -15.66 14.37
N HIS A 71 7.83 -14.41 14.54
CA HIS A 71 6.45 -14.05 14.87
C HIS A 71 5.47 -14.39 13.74
N HIS A 72 5.84 -14.23 12.47
CA HIS A 72 5.01 -14.63 11.33
C HIS A 72 4.81 -16.15 11.26
N ILE A 73 5.87 -16.93 11.55
CA ILE A 73 5.79 -18.40 11.56
C ILE A 73 4.84 -18.87 12.67
N THR A 74 5.01 -18.36 13.90
CA THR A 74 4.17 -18.75 15.03
C THR A 74 2.73 -18.27 14.87
N PHE A 75 2.51 -17.12 14.24
CA PHE A 75 1.21 -16.64 13.83
C PHE A 75 0.55 -17.61 12.82
N ALA A 76 1.24 -17.93 11.72
CA ALA A 76 0.74 -18.85 10.71
C ALA A 76 0.37 -20.22 11.28
N LEU A 77 1.16 -20.75 12.24
CA LEU A 77 0.87 -22.01 12.93
C LEU A 77 -0.34 -21.92 13.88
N ALA A 78 -0.67 -20.74 14.38
CA ALA A 78 -1.83 -20.53 15.25
C ALA A 78 -3.15 -20.37 14.46
N LEU A 79 -3.09 -19.95 13.18
CA LEU A 79 -4.26 -19.66 12.36
C LEU A 79 -5.28 -20.82 12.22
N PRO A 80 -4.88 -22.09 11.99
CA PRO A 80 -5.84 -23.18 11.83
C PRO A 80 -6.78 -23.35 13.02
N ARG A 81 -6.24 -23.19 14.24
CA ARG A 81 -7.03 -23.25 15.47
C ARG A 81 -7.84 -21.97 15.68
N ALA A 82 -7.27 -20.81 15.38
CA ALA A 82 -7.91 -19.51 15.57
C ALA A 82 -9.12 -19.36 14.64
N VAL A 83 -8.99 -19.63 13.35
CA VAL A 83 -10.08 -19.54 12.37
C VAL A 83 -11.28 -20.40 12.78
N ARG A 84 -11.04 -21.58 13.38
CA ARG A 84 -12.11 -22.46 13.88
C ARG A 84 -12.73 -21.99 15.20
N ARG A 85 -11.98 -21.24 16.01
CA ARG A 85 -12.42 -20.76 17.32
C ARG A 85 -13.21 -19.47 17.24
N PHE A 86 -12.84 -18.56 16.35
CA PHE A 86 -13.51 -17.27 16.18
C PHE A 86 -14.71 -17.43 15.24
N ASP A 87 -15.89 -17.18 15.77
CA ASP A 87 -17.10 -17.24 14.97
C ASP A 87 -17.16 -16.03 14.02
N HIS A 88 -17.53 -16.27 12.75
CA HIS A 88 -17.54 -15.28 11.71
C HIS A 88 -18.52 -15.64 10.60
N ASP A 89 -19.04 -14.65 9.89
CA ASP A 89 -19.90 -14.80 8.72
C ASP A 89 -19.09 -14.66 7.43
N LEU A 90 -17.98 -13.93 7.48
CA LEU A 90 -17.03 -13.72 6.38
C LEU A 90 -15.60 -13.83 6.91
N LEU A 91 -14.77 -14.61 6.22
CA LEU A 91 -13.32 -14.66 6.43
C LEU A 91 -12.61 -13.82 5.37
N VAL A 92 -11.73 -12.94 5.81
CA VAL A 92 -10.80 -12.19 4.93
C VAL A 92 -9.38 -12.53 5.29
N GLU A 93 -8.52 -12.75 4.34
CA GLU A 93 -7.10 -12.98 4.57
C GLU A 93 -6.26 -12.08 3.69
N ASP A 94 -5.30 -11.37 4.27
CA ASP A 94 -4.26 -10.71 3.50
C ASP A 94 -3.35 -11.78 2.87
N PHE A 95 -3.51 -11.94 1.56
CA PHE A 95 -2.75 -12.89 0.75
C PHE A 95 -1.35 -12.34 0.46
N MET A 96 -0.40 -12.69 1.31
CA MET A 96 0.98 -12.19 1.25
C MET A 96 2.00 -13.33 1.51
N PRO A 97 2.20 -14.27 0.56
CA PRO A 97 3.23 -15.29 0.70
C PRO A 97 4.65 -14.67 0.77
N PRO A 98 5.54 -15.15 1.65
CA PRO A 98 5.38 -16.30 2.57
C PRO A 98 4.86 -15.91 3.95
N ALA A 99 4.50 -14.66 4.21
CA ALA A 99 4.12 -14.17 5.54
C ALA A 99 2.69 -14.55 5.92
N SER A 100 1.78 -14.73 4.96
CA SER A 100 0.42 -15.23 5.18
C SER A 100 0.32 -16.72 4.97
N ALA A 101 -0.66 -17.34 5.62
CA ALA A 101 -0.92 -18.76 5.47
C ALA A 101 -1.74 -19.04 4.21
N THR A 102 -1.08 -19.20 3.07
CA THR A 102 -1.71 -19.55 1.79
C THR A 102 -2.48 -20.87 1.80
N TRP A 103 -2.42 -21.62 2.90
CA TRP A 103 -3.19 -22.86 3.14
C TRP A 103 -4.46 -22.65 3.95
N THR A 104 -4.81 -21.43 4.37
CA THR A 104 -6.05 -21.12 5.10
C THR A 104 -7.30 -21.71 4.44
N PRO A 105 -7.46 -21.70 3.10
CA PRO A 105 -8.59 -22.35 2.42
C PRO A 105 -8.76 -23.83 2.75
N LEU A 106 -7.70 -24.54 3.14
CA LEU A 106 -7.75 -25.98 3.45
C LEU A 106 -8.36 -26.28 4.82
N PHE A 107 -8.33 -25.34 5.77
CA PHE A 107 -8.82 -25.55 7.14
C PHE A 107 -9.93 -24.58 7.57
N ARG A 108 -10.36 -23.66 6.68
CA ARG A 108 -11.48 -22.76 6.95
C ARG A 108 -12.80 -23.49 7.08
N HIS A 109 -13.80 -22.85 7.63
CA HIS A 109 -15.19 -23.29 7.56
C HIS A 109 -15.68 -23.22 6.13
N ARG A 110 -16.04 -24.36 5.52
CA ARG A 110 -16.52 -24.44 4.14
C ARG A 110 -17.92 -23.90 3.93
N ASP A 111 -18.66 -23.67 5.01
CA ASP A 111 -20.01 -23.11 5.02
C ASP A 111 -20.02 -21.59 5.09
N ARG A 112 -18.85 -20.95 4.99
CA ARG A 112 -18.69 -19.49 5.05
C ARG A 112 -17.79 -19.01 3.91
N PRO A 113 -18.11 -17.82 3.33
CA PRO A 113 -17.30 -17.27 2.25
C PRO A 113 -15.93 -16.80 2.76
N MET A 114 -14.97 -16.77 1.83
CA MET A 114 -13.64 -16.29 2.08
C MET A 114 -13.17 -15.39 0.95
N ILE A 115 -12.51 -14.29 1.30
CA ILE A 115 -11.93 -13.32 0.37
C ILE A 115 -10.42 -13.21 0.64
N ALA A 116 -9.61 -13.28 -0.41
CA ALA A 116 -8.20 -12.92 -0.36
C ALA A 116 -8.03 -11.41 -0.65
N SER A 117 -7.40 -10.69 0.27
CA SER A 117 -6.99 -9.29 0.09
C SER A 117 -5.53 -9.27 -0.33
N VAL A 118 -5.24 -8.83 -1.56
CA VAL A 118 -3.88 -8.88 -2.12
C VAL A 118 -3.30 -7.47 -2.11
N GLN A 119 -2.51 -7.18 -1.08
CA GLN A 119 -1.81 -5.92 -0.96
C GLN A 119 -0.36 -5.99 -1.45
N TRP A 120 0.17 -7.20 -1.65
CA TRP A 120 1.54 -7.46 -2.06
C TRP A 120 1.61 -8.73 -2.90
N PHE A 121 2.37 -8.71 -4.01
CA PHE A 121 2.47 -9.83 -4.95
C PHE A 121 3.87 -9.91 -5.56
N PHE A 122 4.90 -10.12 -4.71
CA PHE A 122 6.31 -10.14 -5.06
C PHE A 122 7.09 -11.29 -4.38
N ALA A 123 6.45 -12.46 -4.16
CA ALA A 123 7.09 -13.59 -3.48
C ALA A 123 8.32 -14.11 -4.24
N ARG A 124 8.44 -13.82 -5.55
CA ARG A 124 9.62 -14.17 -6.35
C ARG A 124 10.88 -13.49 -5.83
N LYS A 125 10.79 -12.25 -5.34
CA LYS A 125 11.91 -11.54 -4.71
C LYS A 125 12.47 -12.30 -3.49
N TYR A 126 11.58 -12.86 -2.65
CA TYR A 126 11.99 -13.68 -1.50
C TYR A 126 12.51 -15.05 -1.93
N THR A 127 11.97 -15.62 -3.01
CA THR A 127 12.50 -16.84 -3.61
C THR A 127 13.94 -16.66 -4.04
N ASP A 128 14.23 -15.57 -4.75
CA ASP A 128 15.56 -15.28 -5.28
C ASP A 128 16.55 -15.00 -4.14
N TRP A 129 16.11 -14.33 -3.07
CA TRP A 129 16.93 -14.01 -1.89
C TRP A 129 17.17 -15.22 -0.98
N LEU A 130 16.10 -15.95 -0.59
CA LEU A 130 16.17 -17.05 0.39
C LEU A 130 16.40 -18.41 -0.26
N LYS A 131 16.38 -18.51 -1.59
CA LYS A 131 16.49 -19.76 -2.39
C LYS A 131 15.42 -20.80 -2.03
N LEU A 132 14.26 -20.36 -1.51
CA LEU A 132 13.09 -21.20 -1.22
C LEU A 132 11.94 -20.83 -2.16
N PRO A 133 11.13 -21.78 -2.62
CA PRO A 133 10.15 -21.55 -3.69
C PRO A 133 8.88 -20.81 -3.22
N PHE A 134 9.03 -19.68 -2.52
CA PHE A 134 7.90 -18.88 -2.01
C PHE A 134 6.95 -18.38 -3.12
N HIS A 135 7.48 -18.18 -4.34
CA HIS A 135 6.66 -17.82 -5.49
C HIS A 135 5.60 -18.88 -5.84
N TRP A 136 5.77 -20.13 -5.41
CA TRP A 136 4.73 -21.15 -5.58
C TRP A 136 3.45 -20.81 -4.81
N GLY A 137 3.57 -20.11 -3.68
CA GLY A 137 2.41 -19.59 -2.94
C GLY A 137 1.59 -18.61 -3.79
N GLU A 138 2.24 -17.73 -4.57
CA GLU A 138 1.57 -16.84 -5.51
C GLU A 138 1.08 -17.58 -6.77
N GLU A 139 1.86 -18.52 -7.30
CA GLU A 139 1.55 -19.21 -8.56
C GLU A 139 0.38 -20.19 -8.42
N TYR A 140 0.38 -20.95 -7.32
CA TYR A 140 -0.60 -22.02 -7.08
C TYR A 140 -1.60 -21.67 -5.99
N GLY A 141 -1.18 -20.91 -4.97
CA GLY A 141 -2.03 -20.54 -3.84
C GLY A 141 -3.25 -19.70 -4.24
N VAL A 142 -3.12 -18.85 -5.26
CA VAL A 142 -4.27 -18.07 -5.79
C VAL A 142 -5.43 -18.96 -6.25
N ARG A 143 -5.17 -20.18 -6.70
CA ARG A 143 -6.21 -21.11 -7.17
C ARG A 143 -7.07 -21.70 -6.05
N LEU A 144 -6.68 -21.46 -4.81
CA LEU A 144 -7.43 -21.92 -3.63
C LEU A 144 -8.50 -20.92 -3.18
N TYR A 145 -8.58 -19.75 -3.81
CA TYR A 145 -9.52 -18.69 -3.50
C TYR A 145 -10.43 -18.39 -4.68
N ASP A 146 -11.70 -18.12 -4.37
CA ASP A 146 -12.71 -17.78 -5.38
C ASP A 146 -12.91 -16.26 -5.51
N HIS A 147 -12.60 -15.50 -4.45
CA HIS A 147 -12.87 -14.06 -4.35
C HIS A 147 -11.61 -13.30 -3.93
N PHE A 148 -11.34 -12.21 -4.65
CA PHE A 148 -10.17 -11.36 -4.40
C PHE A 148 -10.53 -9.88 -4.32
N VAL A 149 -9.84 -9.17 -3.44
CA VAL A 149 -9.69 -7.72 -3.47
C VAL A 149 -8.23 -7.42 -3.80
N VAL A 150 -8.03 -6.58 -4.81
CA VAL A 150 -6.69 -6.15 -5.27
C VAL A 150 -6.64 -4.63 -5.37
N LEU A 151 -5.44 -4.07 -5.39
CA LEU A 151 -5.25 -2.62 -5.32
C LEU A 151 -5.30 -1.93 -6.69
N THR A 152 -4.96 -2.65 -7.78
CA THR A 152 -4.78 -2.08 -9.12
C THR A 152 -5.26 -3.06 -10.19
N GLU A 153 -5.53 -2.54 -11.37
CA GLU A 153 -5.95 -3.35 -12.52
C GLU A 153 -4.83 -4.32 -12.94
N ALA A 154 -3.58 -3.85 -12.97
CA ALA A 154 -2.44 -4.73 -13.27
C ALA A 154 -2.34 -5.91 -12.28
N MET A 155 -2.69 -5.70 -11.01
CA MET A 155 -2.73 -6.79 -10.03
C MET A 155 -3.90 -7.75 -10.30
N ARG A 156 -5.07 -7.22 -10.69
CA ARG A 156 -6.22 -8.03 -11.12
C ARG A 156 -5.86 -8.93 -12.30
N GLU A 157 -5.22 -8.38 -13.33
CA GLU A 157 -4.78 -9.15 -14.50
C GLU A 157 -3.84 -10.29 -14.10
N ARG A 158 -2.90 -10.04 -13.19
CA ARG A 158 -1.98 -11.07 -12.69
C ARG A 158 -2.70 -12.21 -11.95
N ILE A 159 -3.74 -11.90 -11.17
CA ILE A 159 -4.56 -12.91 -10.47
C ILE A 159 -5.39 -13.69 -11.48
N VAL A 160 -6.12 -13.00 -12.35
CA VAL A 160 -7.01 -13.64 -13.35
C VAL A 160 -6.23 -14.52 -14.32
N ALA A 161 -5.00 -14.14 -14.70
CA ALA A 161 -4.14 -14.98 -15.52
C ALA A 161 -3.80 -16.34 -14.86
N ARG A 162 -3.82 -16.43 -13.52
CA ARG A 162 -3.54 -17.66 -12.75
C ARG A 162 -4.79 -18.40 -12.31
N SER A 163 -5.88 -17.68 -12.10
CA SER A 163 -7.20 -18.20 -11.70
C SER A 163 -8.30 -17.49 -12.51
N PRO A 164 -8.57 -17.92 -13.76
CA PRO A 164 -9.51 -17.24 -14.65
C PRO A 164 -10.96 -17.20 -14.16
N SER A 165 -11.34 -18.11 -13.26
CA SER A 165 -12.69 -18.17 -12.68
C SER A 165 -12.83 -17.31 -11.42
N ALA A 166 -11.74 -16.72 -10.92
CA ALA A 166 -11.79 -15.92 -9.70
C ALA A 166 -12.56 -14.60 -9.92
N ASP A 167 -13.44 -14.29 -8.97
CA ASP A 167 -14.07 -12.98 -8.86
C ASP A 167 -13.07 -12.01 -8.21
N CYS A 168 -12.47 -11.15 -9.01
CA CYS A 168 -11.41 -10.26 -8.59
C CYS A 168 -11.85 -8.80 -8.71
N ARG A 169 -12.02 -8.13 -7.58
CA ARG A 169 -12.46 -6.74 -7.50
C ARG A 169 -11.29 -5.81 -7.22
N VAL A 170 -11.13 -4.76 -8.04
CA VAL A 170 -10.18 -3.69 -7.78
C VAL A 170 -10.78 -2.72 -6.77
N ILE A 171 -10.16 -2.63 -5.60
CA ILE A 171 -10.50 -1.68 -4.53
C ILE A 171 -9.18 -1.09 -4.03
N PRO A 172 -8.79 0.10 -4.46
CA PRO A 172 -7.49 0.69 -4.19
C PRO A 172 -7.27 1.03 -2.72
N ASN A 173 -6.07 1.52 -2.38
CA ASN A 173 -5.83 2.16 -1.10
C ASN A 173 -6.43 3.57 -1.10
N GLY A 174 -6.78 4.04 0.09
CA GLY A 174 -7.27 5.39 0.27
C GLY A 174 -6.18 6.36 0.72
N VAL A 175 -6.54 7.62 0.78
CA VAL A 175 -5.74 8.71 1.32
C VAL A 175 -6.45 9.37 2.49
N ASP A 176 -5.67 9.99 3.37
CA ASP A 176 -6.16 10.68 4.55
C ASP A 176 -7.08 11.87 4.15
N ALA A 177 -8.28 11.92 4.72
CA ALA A 177 -9.25 12.99 4.48
C ALA A 177 -8.68 14.38 4.75
N ALA A 178 -7.78 14.51 5.73
CA ALA A 178 -7.10 15.77 6.04
C ALA A 178 -6.39 16.39 4.82
N LEU A 179 -5.97 15.57 3.83
CA LEU A 179 -5.38 16.08 2.60
C LEU A 179 -6.43 16.76 1.69
N PHE A 180 -7.70 16.41 1.83
CA PHE A 180 -8.82 17.03 1.11
C PHE A 180 -9.50 18.16 1.88
N ASP A 181 -9.35 18.20 3.20
CA ASP A 181 -10.00 19.21 4.04
C ASP A 181 -9.22 20.54 4.05
N VAL A 182 -7.92 20.47 3.79
CA VAL A 182 -7.06 21.66 3.74
C VAL A 182 -7.04 22.24 2.32
N ALA A 183 -7.21 23.56 2.21
CA ALA A 183 -7.11 24.24 0.94
C ALA A 183 -5.73 24.00 0.29
N PRO A 184 -5.66 23.78 -1.03
CA PRO A 184 -4.39 23.67 -1.75
C PRO A 184 -3.55 24.94 -1.54
N VAL A 185 -2.24 24.75 -1.48
CA VAL A 185 -1.28 25.84 -1.46
C VAL A 185 -0.80 26.06 -2.89
N SER A 186 -0.81 27.31 -3.37
CA SER A 186 -0.34 27.65 -4.69
C SER A 186 1.10 27.18 -4.92
N ALA A 187 1.41 26.78 -6.14
CA ALA A 187 2.75 26.41 -6.57
C ALA A 187 3.78 27.51 -6.34
N ALA A 188 3.36 28.78 -6.36
CA ALA A 188 4.20 29.94 -6.05
C ALA A 188 4.83 29.90 -4.66
N GLN A 189 4.18 29.24 -3.70
CA GLN A 189 4.67 29.11 -2.31
C GLN A 189 5.54 27.85 -2.15
N GLY A 190 5.40 26.86 -3.04
CA GLY A 190 6.16 25.62 -2.99
C GLY A 190 7.63 25.81 -3.42
N ARG A 191 8.53 25.03 -2.84
CA ARG A 191 9.97 25.07 -3.14
C ARG A 191 10.51 23.67 -3.38
N GLY A 192 11.33 23.55 -4.42
CA GLY A 192 12.11 22.35 -4.71
C GLY A 192 11.32 21.08 -4.93
N VAL A 193 12.02 19.96 -4.75
CA VAL A 193 11.52 18.61 -4.96
C VAL A 193 11.38 17.89 -3.62
N LEU A 194 10.30 17.13 -3.46
CA LEU A 194 10.06 16.29 -2.30
C LEU A 194 10.05 14.82 -2.69
N PHE A 195 10.79 14.01 -1.97
CA PHE A 195 10.63 12.57 -1.91
C PHE A 195 10.02 12.19 -0.56
N LEU A 196 8.94 11.39 -0.59
CA LEU A 196 8.29 10.85 0.62
C LEU A 196 8.30 9.32 0.59
N GLY A 197 8.73 8.69 1.68
CA GLY A 197 8.68 7.24 1.83
C GLY A 197 9.87 6.66 2.56
N ARG A 198 9.86 5.34 2.78
CA ARG A 198 11.01 4.65 3.35
C ARG A 198 12.23 4.82 2.44
N THR A 199 13.40 5.04 3.02
CA THR A 199 14.64 5.26 2.25
C THR A 199 15.29 3.95 1.81
N GLU A 200 14.48 3.01 1.29
CA GLU A 200 14.96 1.81 0.60
C GLU A 200 15.54 2.21 -0.77
N ILE A 201 16.84 2.43 -0.84
CA ILE A 201 17.50 3.10 -1.97
C ILE A 201 17.11 2.48 -3.30
N HIS A 202 17.25 1.15 -3.44
CA HIS A 202 16.98 0.49 -4.71
C HIS A 202 15.47 0.41 -5.01
N ALA A 203 14.67 -0.05 -4.06
CA ALA A 203 13.23 -0.24 -4.27
C ALA A 203 12.52 1.09 -4.57
N LYS A 204 12.91 2.16 -3.87
CA LYS A 204 12.31 3.49 -4.04
C LYS A 204 13.04 4.37 -5.06
N GLY A 205 14.13 3.88 -5.67
CA GLY A 205 14.83 4.55 -6.75
C GLY A 205 15.54 5.83 -6.33
N LEU A 206 15.94 5.95 -5.06
CA LEU A 206 16.68 7.12 -4.57
C LEU A 206 18.01 7.31 -5.28
N ASP A 207 18.67 6.24 -5.67
CA ASP A 207 19.87 6.26 -6.50
C ASP A 207 19.61 6.89 -7.87
N LEU A 208 18.48 6.61 -8.51
CA LEU A 208 18.08 7.21 -9.79
C LEU A 208 17.67 8.68 -9.62
N LEU A 209 16.99 9.02 -8.51
CA LEU A 209 16.64 10.41 -8.21
C LEU A 209 17.89 11.29 -8.04
N LEU A 210 18.88 10.80 -7.29
CA LEU A 210 20.14 11.52 -7.10
C LEU A 210 20.90 11.67 -8.43
N GLN A 211 20.91 10.64 -9.28
CA GLN A 211 21.47 10.74 -10.62
C GLN A 211 20.73 11.78 -11.47
N ALA A 212 19.40 11.78 -11.47
CA ALA A 212 18.62 12.77 -12.19
C ALA A 212 18.89 14.21 -11.68
N LEU A 213 18.92 14.39 -10.37
CA LEU A 213 19.25 15.69 -9.77
C LEU A 213 20.66 16.18 -10.16
N ALA A 214 21.64 15.28 -10.24
CA ALA A 214 23.00 15.62 -10.65
C ALA A 214 23.09 16.06 -12.13
N ARG A 215 22.17 15.63 -13.00
CA ARG A 215 22.09 16.03 -14.40
C ARG A 215 21.58 17.46 -14.59
N ILE A 216 20.80 17.97 -13.65
CA ILE A 216 20.32 19.35 -13.70
C ILE A 216 21.50 20.27 -13.46
N PRO A 217 21.75 21.26 -14.36
CA PRO A 217 22.84 22.22 -14.18
C PRO A 217 22.80 22.89 -12.81
N GLU A 218 23.94 23.08 -12.20
CA GLU A 218 24.08 23.58 -10.83
C GLU A 218 23.28 24.85 -10.56
N ALA A 219 23.33 25.80 -11.50
CA ALA A 219 22.59 27.07 -11.39
C ALA A 219 21.07 26.93 -11.40
N ALA A 220 20.52 25.81 -11.92
CA ALA A 220 19.10 25.52 -11.99
C ALA A 220 18.68 24.36 -11.07
N ARG A 221 19.62 23.76 -10.35
CA ARG A 221 19.40 22.57 -9.51
C ARG A 221 18.51 22.91 -8.32
N PRO A 222 17.34 22.25 -8.17
CA PRO A 222 16.43 22.51 -7.07
C PRO A 222 16.92 21.88 -5.75
N PRO A 223 16.53 22.41 -4.60
CA PRO A 223 16.67 21.69 -3.34
C PRO A 223 15.79 20.43 -3.38
N LEU A 224 16.31 19.31 -2.82
CA LEU A 224 15.62 18.05 -2.65
C LEU A 224 15.45 17.74 -1.17
N THR A 225 14.22 17.61 -0.72
CA THR A 225 13.90 17.09 0.61
C THR A 225 13.59 15.61 0.53
N ILE A 226 14.29 14.78 1.28
CA ILE A 226 14.01 13.34 1.44
C ILE A 226 13.48 13.12 2.84
N ALA A 227 12.21 12.74 2.93
CA ALA A 227 11.50 12.47 4.18
C ALA A 227 11.03 11.01 4.25
N GLY A 228 11.33 10.36 5.37
CA GLY A 228 10.91 8.97 5.63
C GLY A 228 11.79 8.25 6.63
N THR A 229 11.34 7.05 7.01
CA THR A 229 12.12 6.18 7.88
C THR A 229 13.41 5.77 7.20
N VAL A 230 14.52 6.09 7.84
CA VAL A 230 15.87 5.82 7.30
C VAL A 230 16.21 4.35 7.53
N GLN A 231 16.30 3.58 6.44
CA GLN A 231 16.74 2.18 6.48
C GLN A 231 18.24 2.05 6.16
N ASP A 232 18.68 2.75 5.12
CA ASP A 232 20.05 2.69 4.60
C ASP A 232 20.79 4.03 4.76
N GLY A 233 20.66 4.68 5.92
CA GLY A 233 21.16 6.03 6.17
C GLY A 233 22.61 6.27 5.73
N PRO A 234 23.60 5.50 6.23
CA PRO A 234 25.01 5.71 5.85
C PRO A 234 25.27 5.49 4.35
N VAL A 235 24.53 4.59 3.71
CA VAL A 235 24.65 4.33 2.26
C VAL A 235 24.07 5.49 1.47
N LEU A 236 22.91 6.01 1.88
CA LEU A 236 22.26 7.17 1.27
C LEU A 236 23.14 8.42 1.40
N ASP A 237 23.66 8.68 2.60
CA ASP A 237 24.62 9.79 2.83
C ASP A 237 25.83 9.68 1.90
N GLY A 238 26.42 8.50 1.80
CA GLY A 238 27.54 8.25 0.89
C GLY A 238 27.19 8.42 -0.60
N LEU A 239 25.95 8.15 -1.00
CA LEU A 239 25.49 8.42 -2.38
C LEU A 239 25.36 9.92 -2.64
N VAL A 240 24.79 10.67 -1.70
CA VAL A 240 24.66 12.13 -1.78
C VAL A 240 26.03 12.78 -1.89
N ASP A 241 27.00 12.36 -1.07
CA ASP A 241 28.34 12.90 -1.06
C ASP A 241 29.12 12.60 -2.36
N ARG A 242 29.06 11.34 -2.83
CA ARG A 242 29.70 10.94 -4.09
C ARG A 242 29.12 11.65 -5.32
N ALA A 243 27.83 11.99 -5.28
CA ALA A 243 27.18 12.75 -6.33
C ALA A 243 27.44 14.26 -6.25
N GLY A 244 28.14 14.75 -5.21
CA GLY A 244 28.36 16.19 -4.98
C GLY A 244 27.09 16.96 -4.67
N LEU A 245 26.05 16.29 -4.12
CA LEU A 245 24.72 16.87 -3.94
C LEU A 245 24.43 17.37 -2.53
N ARG A 246 25.38 17.31 -1.61
CA ARG A 246 25.19 17.71 -0.20
C ARG A 246 24.57 19.10 -0.03
N PRO A 247 24.93 20.13 -0.82
CA PRO A 247 24.29 21.45 -0.69
C PRO A 247 22.80 21.50 -1.04
N TRP A 248 22.32 20.54 -1.83
CA TRP A 248 20.94 20.52 -2.34
C TRP A 248 20.05 19.49 -1.64
N VAL A 249 20.61 18.53 -0.89
CA VAL A 249 19.83 17.43 -0.31
C VAL A 249 19.67 17.59 1.19
N THR A 250 18.42 17.59 1.66
CA THR A 250 18.06 17.59 3.08
C THR A 250 17.35 16.28 3.43
N LEU A 251 17.87 15.55 4.44
CA LEU A 251 17.26 14.36 5.01
C LEU A 251 16.51 14.75 6.29
N THR A 252 15.19 14.54 6.35
CA THR A 252 14.37 14.97 7.49
C THR A 252 13.97 13.84 8.43
N GLY A 253 14.27 12.58 8.07
CA GLY A 253 13.85 11.43 8.87
C GLY A 253 12.35 11.14 8.81
N SER A 254 11.86 10.37 9.77
CA SER A 254 10.45 9.98 9.87
C SER A 254 9.52 11.17 10.08
N TYR A 255 8.28 11.02 9.63
CA TYR A 255 7.25 12.06 9.73
C TYR A 255 5.91 11.46 10.20
N ASP A 256 5.11 12.27 10.87
CA ASP A 256 3.72 12.02 11.18
C ASP A 256 2.78 12.63 10.14
N ALA A 257 1.47 12.47 10.31
CA ALA A 257 0.47 12.98 9.37
C ALA A 257 0.52 14.51 9.20
N ALA A 258 0.73 15.25 10.29
CA ALA A 258 0.82 16.72 10.26
C ALA A 258 2.06 17.18 9.49
N ARG A 259 3.20 16.54 9.76
CA ARG A 259 4.46 16.83 9.04
C ARG A 259 4.39 16.43 7.57
N ARG A 260 3.74 15.31 7.23
CA ARG A 260 3.48 14.92 5.84
C ARG A 260 2.70 16.01 5.08
N LEU A 261 1.60 16.49 5.67
CA LEU A 261 0.82 17.58 5.09
C LEU A 261 1.69 18.82 4.87
N GLN A 262 2.48 19.20 5.86
CA GLN A 262 3.36 20.36 5.76
C GLN A 262 4.40 20.19 4.62
N LEU A 263 5.07 19.03 4.54
CA LEU A 263 6.05 18.74 3.49
C LEU A 263 5.43 18.81 2.09
N LEU A 264 4.20 18.29 1.92
CA LEU A 264 3.47 18.36 0.66
C LEU A 264 3.05 19.80 0.30
N ARG A 265 2.78 20.64 1.29
CA ARG A 265 2.49 22.07 1.07
C ARG A 265 3.75 22.87 0.71
N ASP A 266 4.87 22.55 1.34
CA ASP A 266 6.13 23.29 1.18
C ASP A 266 6.85 22.93 -0.13
N CYS A 267 6.62 21.77 -0.73
CA CYS A 267 7.25 21.37 -1.97
C CYS A 267 6.55 21.96 -3.19
N ARG A 268 7.29 22.13 -4.30
CA ARG A 268 6.75 22.49 -5.62
C ARG A 268 6.34 21.25 -6.41
N VAL A 269 7.17 20.21 -6.36
CA VAL A 269 7.03 18.96 -7.12
C VAL A 269 7.37 17.76 -6.22
N VAL A 270 6.69 16.65 -6.44
CA VAL A 270 7.02 15.37 -5.80
C VAL A 270 7.80 14.50 -6.80
N ALA A 271 8.83 13.81 -6.34
CA ALA A 271 9.55 12.81 -7.12
C ALA A 271 9.23 11.41 -6.61
N MET A 272 8.80 10.52 -7.51
CA MET A 272 8.52 9.12 -7.17
C MET A 272 9.15 8.16 -8.19
N PRO A 273 10.47 7.98 -8.15
CA PRO A 273 11.22 7.17 -9.11
C PRO A 273 11.25 5.68 -8.74
N SER A 274 10.23 5.17 -8.06
CA SER A 274 10.20 3.84 -7.48
C SER A 274 10.31 2.73 -8.53
N ARG A 275 11.16 1.73 -8.25
CA ARG A 275 11.23 0.47 -8.99
C ARG A 275 10.17 -0.52 -8.53
N ASP A 276 9.90 -0.54 -7.23
CA ASP A 276 8.96 -1.47 -6.60
C ASP A 276 7.85 -0.70 -5.88
N GLU A 277 6.63 -0.84 -6.36
CA GLU A 277 5.41 -0.35 -5.72
C GLU A 277 4.28 -1.38 -5.84
N THR A 278 3.40 -1.36 -4.86
CA THR A 278 2.16 -2.14 -4.91
C THR A 278 0.96 -1.28 -5.26
N PHE A 279 1.00 -0.01 -4.88
CA PHE A 279 -0.02 0.99 -5.17
C PHE A 279 0.59 2.38 -5.40
N GLY A 280 1.43 2.85 -4.46
CA GLY A 280 1.99 4.19 -4.49
C GLY A 280 1.17 5.18 -3.68
N MET A 281 0.97 4.90 -2.39
CA MET A 281 0.20 5.78 -1.51
C MET A 281 0.68 7.23 -1.53
N THR A 282 2.00 7.45 -1.50
CA THR A 282 2.60 8.79 -1.58
C THR A 282 2.17 9.55 -2.84
N LEU A 283 1.99 8.84 -3.96
CA LEU A 283 1.53 9.43 -5.21
C LEU A 283 0.07 9.93 -5.10
N ALA A 284 -0.81 9.09 -4.56
CA ALA A 284 -2.19 9.47 -4.31
C ALA A 284 -2.28 10.63 -3.29
N GLU A 285 -1.45 10.62 -2.25
CA GLU A 285 -1.35 11.69 -1.25
C GLU A 285 -0.84 13.01 -1.86
N ALA A 286 0.17 12.95 -2.72
CA ALA A 286 0.67 14.12 -3.45
C ALA A 286 -0.44 14.74 -4.30
N ASN A 287 -1.14 13.92 -5.08
CA ASN A 287 -2.25 14.38 -5.90
C ASN A 287 -3.41 14.93 -5.05
N ALA A 288 -3.75 14.31 -3.91
CA ALA A 288 -4.76 14.83 -2.98
C ALA A 288 -4.38 16.20 -2.40
N ALA A 289 -3.09 16.47 -2.21
CA ALA A 289 -2.55 17.75 -1.79
C ALA A 289 -2.38 18.76 -2.96
N ALA A 290 -2.93 18.48 -4.14
CA ALA A 290 -2.75 19.27 -5.38
C ALA A 290 -1.28 19.40 -5.81
N ARG A 291 -0.45 18.40 -5.54
CA ARG A 291 0.94 18.35 -6.00
C ARG A 291 1.11 17.34 -7.14
N LEU A 292 1.82 17.77 -8.18
CA LEU A 292 2.19 16.89 -9.28
C LEU A 292 3.40 16.05 -8.88
N ALA A 293 3.40 14.79 -9.30
CA ALA A 293 4.52 13.90 -9.10
C ALA A 293 5.13 13.49 -10.45
N VAL A 294 6.45 13.51 -10.56
CA VAL A 294 7.15 12.86 -11.68
C VAL A 294 7.28 11.38 -11.36
N ILE A 295 6.85 10.52 -12.27
CA ILE A 295 6.82 9.06 -12.12
C ILE A 295 7.44 8.37 -13.34
N TRP A 296 7.84 7.11 -13.15
CA TRP A 296 8.05 6.21 -14.28
C TRP A 296 6.70 5.79 -14.90
N ASP A 297 6.60 5.74 -16.23
CA ASP A 297 5.42 5.20 -16.94
C ASP A 297 5.40 3.66 -16.86
N ARG A 298 5.05 3.19 -15.70
CA ARG A 298 4.92 1.76 -15.39
C ARG A 298 3.87 1.52 -14.32
N VAL A 299 3.27 0.34 -14.36
CA VAL A 299 2.34 -0.12 -13.31
C VAL A 299 3.08 -0.32 -11.98
N PRO A 300 2.41 -0.03 -10.85
CA PRO A 300 1.06 0.52 -10.72
C PRO A 300 1.01 2.05 -10.79
N MET A 301 2.14 2.74 -10.88
CA MET A 301 2.21 4.19 -10.74
C MET A 301 1.40 4.94 -11.82
N ASN A 302 1.42 4.44 -13.06
CA ASN A 302 0.65 5.06 -14.15
C ASN A 302 -0.87 4.84 -14.05
N GLU A 303 -1.34 3.87 -13.24
CA GLU A 303 -2.76 3.68 -12.90
C GLU A 303 -3.21 4.66 -11.80
N VAL A 304 -2.33 4.92 -10.82
CA VAL A 304 -2.66 5.73 -9.63
C VAL A 304 -2.47 7.22 -9.87
N ALA A 305 -1.45 7.59 -10.64
CA ALA A 305 -1.14 8.98 -10.95
C ALA A 305 -2.28 9.67 -11.67
N ALA A 306 -2.55 10.92 -11.30
CA ALA A 306 -3.41 11.77 -12.09
C ALA A 306 -2.88 11.90 -13.55
N PRO A 307 -3.77 12.02 -14.55
CA PRO A 307 -3.36 12.20 -15.94
C PRO A 307 -2.45 13.43 -16.17
N THR A 308 -2.53 14.41 -15.29
CA THR A 308 -1.72 15.63 -15.30
C THR A 308 -0.29 15.44 -14.78
N CYS A 309 0.04 14.30 -14.15
CA CYS A 309 1.38 13.98 -13.70
C CYS A 309 2.28 13.60 -14.89
N PRO A 310 3.52 14.12 -14.98
CA PRO A 310 4.49 13.69 -15.97
C PRO A 310 4.86 12.21 -15.81
N ARG A 311 4.89 11.51 -16.93
CA ARG A 311 5.26 10.10 -17.03
C ARG A 311 6.52 9.99 -17.88
N VAL A 312 7.54 9.36 -17.35
CA VAL A 312 8.85 9.19 -17.99
C VAL A 312 9.07 7.72 -18.27
N ALA A 313 9.70 7.41 -19.39
CA ALA A 313 10.06 6.03 -19.71
C ALA A 313 10.84 5.38 -18.55
N PRO A 314 10.54 4.13 -18.19
CA PRO A 314 11.15 3.50 -17.03
C PRO A 314 12.68 3.54 -17.08
N TYR A 315 13.26 4.11 -16.02
CA TYR A 315 14.72 4.24 -15.80
C TYR A 315 15.45 5.21 -16.73
N ASP A 316 14.75 6.00 -17.53
CA ASP A 316 15.32 7.12 -18.29
C ASP A 316 15.64 8.28 -17.35
N VAL A 317 16.83 8.27 -16.80
CA VAL A 317 17.30 9.26 -15.82
C VAL A 317 17.37 10.65 -16.40
N ASP A 318 17.77 10.79 -17.67
CA ASP A 318 17.85 12.07 -18.35
C ASP A 318 16.45 12.66 -18.59
N GLY A 319 15.51 11.85 -19.13
CA GLY A 319 14.12 12.25 -19.25
C GLY A 319 13.46 12.58 -17.91
N TYR A 320 13.86 11.93 -16.81
CA TYR A 320 13.39 12.25 -15.46
C TYR A 320 13.89 13.62 -14.98
N ALA A 321 15.14 13.93 -15.24
CA ALA A 321 15.73 15.24 -14.94
C ALA A 321 15.05 16.35 -15.74
N ASP A 322 14.78 16.11 -17.03
CA ASP A 322 14.05 17.04 -17.91
C ASP A 322 12.63 17.27 -17.42
N ALA A 323 11.89 16.22 -17.05
CA ALA A 323 10.54 16.31 -16.51
C ALA A 323 10.48 17.09 -15.18
N LEU A 324 11.44 16.87 -14.28
CA LEU A 324 11.59 17.67 -13.05
C LEU A 324 11.83 19.14 -13.37
N SER A 325 12.77 19.41 -14.27
CA SER A 325 13.16 20.78 -14.67
C SER A 325 11.99 21.51 -15.33
N ALA A 326 11.23 20.82 -16.20
CA ALA A 326 10.05 21.37 -16.87
C ALA A 326 8.96 21.76 -15.86
N LEU A 327 8.64 20.89 -14.88
CA LEU A 327 7.67 21.22 -13.84
C LEU A 327 8.14 22.39 -12.95
N LEU A 328 9.40 22.42 -12.59
CA LEU A 328 9.95 23.48 -11.74
C LEU A 328 9.95 24.85 -12.43
N ALA A 329 10.11 24.86 -13.77
CA ALA A 329 10.11 26.07 -14.58
C ALA A 329 8.69 26.48 -15.07
N ALA A 330 7.69 25.61 -14.92
CA ALA A 330 6.34 25.89 -15.39
C ALA A 330 5.70 27.08 -14.64
N PRO A 331 4.85 27.88 -15.30
CA PRO A 331 4.12 28.98 -14.66
C PRO A 331 3.27 28.49 -13.48
N ASP A 332 3.23 29.26 -12.40
CA ASP A 332 2.50 28.89 -11.18
C ASP A 332 1.02 28.60 -11.47
N ALA A 333 0.36 29.44 -12.28
CA ALA A 333 -1.04 29.26 -12.63
C ALA A 333 -1.30 27.95 -13.41
N GLU A 334 -0.34 27.50 -14.24
CA GLU A 334 -0.42 26.19 -14.93
C GLU A 334 -0.31 25.05 -13.91
N LEU A 335 0.67 25.13 -13.02
CA LEU A 335 0.85 24.11 -11.97
C LEU A 335 -0.36 24.02 -11.05
N ASP A 336 -0.94 25.16 -10.66
CA ASP A 336 -2.13 25.21 -9.82
C ASP A 336 -3.32 24.53 -10.53
N ALA A 337 -3.58 24.87 -11.79
CA ALA A 337 -4.66 24.24 -12.55
C ALA A 337 -4.47 22.72 -12.74
N ARG A 338 -3.23 22.29 -13.02
CA ARG A 338 -2.88 20.86 -13.12
C ARG A 338 -2.98 20.16 -11.76
N GLY A 339 -2.59 20.84 -10.68
CA GLY A 339 -2.70 20.37 -9.32
C GLY A 339 -4.15 20.19 -8.86
N ASP A 340 -5.02 21.15 -9.18
CA ASP A 340 -6.46 21.03 -8.90
C ASP A 340 -7.08 19.85 -9.65
N SER A 341 -6.69 19.62 -10.90
CA SER A 341 -7.10 18.45 -11.66
C SER A 341 -6.59 17.15 -11.04
N ALA A 342 -5.35 17.14 -10.54
CA ALA A 342 -4.78 15.98 -9.83
C ALA A 342 -5.53 15.71 -8.51
N ARG A 343 -5.89 16.76 -7.78
CA ARG A 343 -6.69 16.65 -6.55
C ARG A 343 -8.10 16.10 -6.84
N ALA A 344 -8.74 16.56 -7.90
CA ALA A 344 -10.04 16.05 -8.32
C ALA A 344 -9.95 14.55 -8.68
N TRP A 345 -8.90 14.14 -9.39
CA TRP A 345 -8.61 12.73 -9.67
C TRP A 345 -8.42 11.91 -8.40
N ALA A 346 -7.66 12.41 -7.41
CA ALA A 346 -7.35 11.70 -6.18
C ALA A 346 -8.57 11.48 -5.27
N ARG A 347 -9.69 12.19 -5.47
CA ARG A 347 -10.92 11.99 -4.68
C ARG A 347 -11.50 10.58 -4.76
N GLN A 348 -11.23 9.84 -5.82
CA GLN A 348 -11.60 8.41 -5.91
C GLN A 348 -10.91 7.55 -4.84
N TYR A 349 -9.81 8.05 -4.26
CA TYR A 349 -9.05 7.39 -3.19
C TYR A 349 -9.45 7.87 -1.79
N ASP A 350 -10.57 8.57 -1.62
CA ASP A 350 -11.11 8.86 -0.30
C ASP A 350 -11.46 7.59 0.46
N TRP A 351 -11.04 7.50 1.74
CA TRP A 351 -11.25 6.29 2.54
C TRP A 351 -12.73 5.94 2.76
N ASP A 352 -13.65 6.92 2.76
CA ASP A 352 -15.08 6.63 2.92
C ASP A 352 -15.62 5.95 1.66
N THR A 353 -15.19 6.42 0.49
CA THR A 353 -15.51 5.79 -0.81
C THR A 353 -14.93 4.38 -0.90
N ILE A 354 -13.66 4.20 -0.52
CA ILE A 354 -12.97 2.90 -0.53
C ILE A 354 -13.64 1.91 0.43
N ALA A 355 -13.94 2.33 1.66
CA ALA A 355 -14.60 1.48 2.64
C ALA A 355 -16.02 1.09 2.21
N ALA A 356 -16.77 2.00 1.60
CA ALA A 356 -18.10 1.70 1.06
C ALA A 356 -18.03 0.67 -0.08
N ALA A 357 -17.06 0.79 -0.99
CA ALA A 357 -16.84 -0.17 -2.06
C ALA A 357 -16.43 -1.56 -1.50
N GLN A 358 -15.58 -1.59 -0.48
CA GLN A 358 -15.17 -2.82 0.20
C GLN A 358 -16.35 -3.50 0.89
N GLU A 359 -17.18 -2.74 1.61
CA GLU A 359 -18.37 -3.24 2.28
C GLU A 359 -19.37 -3.81 1.28
N ALA A 360 -19.65 -3.08 0.19
CA ALA A 360 -20.55 -3.54 -0.86
C ALA A 360 -20.10 -4.88 -1.46
N TYR A 361 -18.80 -5.04 -1.69
CA TYR A 361 -18.25 -6.30 -2.19
C TYR A 361 -18.38 -7.43 -1.17
N TYR A 362 -18.13 -7.15 0.12
CA TYR A 362 -18.28 -8.16 1.18
C TYR A 362 -19.72 -8.65 1.30
N LEU A 363 -20.69 -7.76 1.23
CA LEU A 363 -22.11 -8.10 1.26
C LEU A 363 -22.53 -8.92 0.02
N ASP A 364 -22.10 -8.51 -1.17
CA ASP A 364 -22.37 -9.23 -2.42
C ASP A 364 -21.82 -10.67 -2.38
N VAL A 365 -20.58 -10.86 -1.92
CA VAL A 365 -19.98 -12.20 -1.77
C VAL A 365 -20.76 -13.04 -0.74
N ALA A 366 -21.13 -12.48 0.40
CA ALA A 366 -21.90 -13.18 1.42
C ALA A 366 -23.28 -13.60 0.91
N ASP A 367 -23.98 -12.71 0.21
CA ASP A 367 -25.33 -12.96 -0.34
C ASP A 367 -25.31 -14.03 -1.45
N ARG A 368 -24.34 -13.94 -2.37
CA ARG A 368 -24.16 -14.96 -3.44
C ARG A 368 -23.84 -16.33 -2.84
N PHE A 369 -22.99 -16.37 -1.83
CA PHE A 369 -22.64 -17.60 -1.14
C PHE A 369 -23.87 -18.22 -0.43
N ALA A 370 -24.66 -17.44 0.29
CA ALA A 370 -25.87 -17.89 0.94
C ALA A 370 -26.93 -18.39 -0.07
N ALA A 371 -27.06 -17.70 -1.20
CA ALA A 371 -27.98 -18.13 -2.27
C ALA A 371 -27.56 -19.46 -2.91
N ALA A 372 -26.26 -19.65 -3.16
CA ALA A 372 -25.73 -20.90 -3.70
C ALA A 372 -26.00 -22.09 -2.76
N ARG A 373 -25.78 -21.90 -1.44
CA ARG A 373 -26.06 -22.93 -0.44
C ARG A 373 -27.53 -23.31 -0.37
N ARG A 374 -28.44 -22.34 -0.42
CA ARG A 374 -29.88 -22.61 -0.44
C ARG A 374 -30.31 -23.47 -1.66
N ARG A 375 -29.72 -23.17 -2.84
CA ARG A 375 -29.96 -23.96 -4.07
C ARG A 375 -29.48 -25.40 -3.96
N THR A 376 -28.29 -25.61 -3.35
CA THR A 376 -27.74 -26.96 -3.13
C THR A 376 -28.59 -27.75 -2.15
N ALA A 377 -29.01 -27.13 -1.03
CA ALA A 377 -29.87 -27.76 -0.04
C ALA A 377 -31.26 -28.14 -0.63
N SER A 378 -31.83 -27.29 -1.49
CA SER A 378 -33.15 -27.56 -2.14
C SER A 378 -33.07 -28.66 -3.21
N ARG A 379 -31.89 -28.98 -3.74
CA ARG A 379 -31.67 -30.04 -4.73
C ARG A 379 -31.37 -31.41 -4.11
N GLY A 380 -31.34 -31.53 -2.77
CA GLY A 380 -31.08 -32.79 -2.08
C GLY A 380 -29.69 -33.41 -2.34
N LEU A 381 -28.73 -32.63 -2.82
CA LEU A 381 -27.35 -33.07 -3.04
C LEU A 381 -26.53 -32.80 -1.77
N PRO A 382 -25.76 -33.80 -1.27
CA PRO A 382 -24.93 -33.68 -0.07
C PRO A 382 -23.79 -32.64 -0.20
#